data_4b76233881f06d6fddf20285c612a93e
#
_entry.id   4b76233881f06d6fddf20285c612a93e
#
_cell.length_a   1.000
_cell.length_b   1.000
_cell.length_c   1.000
_cell.angle_alpha   90.00
_cell.angle_beta   90.00
_cell.angle_gamma   90.00
#
_symmetry.space_group_name_H-M   'P 1'
#
loop_
_entity.id
_entity.type
_entity.pdbx_description
1 polymer ?
#
loop_
_entity_poly.entity_id
_entity_poly.type
_entity_poly.pdbx_seq_one_letter_code
_entity_poly.pdbx_strand_id
1 'polypeptide(L)'
;MPAEGANPFAQFAQALQWDRARWIWLLCAVLALDLVLGLGDSVAAILRYDRSAIAAGGWWRLLTAHIVHLDLHHLLLNELGLVLVWALFADDYDPLEWCIIVLSGALAISSGLWWLSPRVSWYVGLSGVLHTIMGAGCARHLAVRAWDRWILIGCLAAKLAYEQLGGHEPALVVVDAHLYGAISGFVVGALLSWRVAIIRQRSRAAGPSPSLRR
;
A
#
# COMPACT_ATOMS: atom_id res chain seq x y z
N MET A 1 39.27 -6.76 -0.97
CA MET A 1 39.18 -6.02 0.29
C MET A 1 37.73 -5.63 0.46
N PRO A 2 37.05 -6.05 1.52
CA PRO A 2 35.71 -5.59 1.79
C PRO A 2 35.78 -4.14 2.24
N ALA A 3 34.89 -3.28 1.70
CA ALA A 3 34.81 -1.88 2.08
C ALA A 3 34.42 -1.78 3.56
N GLU A 4 35.31 -1.15 4.33
CA GLU A 4 35.15 -0.89 5.76
C GLU A 4 33.88 -0.12 6.05
N GLY A 5 33.10 -0.66 6.97
CA GLY A 5 32.35 0.01 8.02
C GLY A 5 31.57 1.28 7.64
N ALA A 6 30.62 1.21 6.73
CA ALA A 6 29.63 2.29 6.66
C ALA A 6 28.82 2.28 7.98
N ASN A 7 28.96 3.35 8.76
CA ASN A 7 28.26 3.56 10.03
C ASN A 7 26.74 3.35 9.82
N PRO A 8 26.11 2.38 10.51
CA PRO A 8 24.67 2.12 10.35
C PRO A 8 23.80 3.34 10.63
N PHE A 9 24.24 4.27 11.49
CA PHE A 9 23.60 5.56 11.71
C PHE A 9 23.72 6.51 10.50
N ALA A 10 24.84 6.45 9.75
CA ALA A 10 24.98 7.24 8.53
C ALA A 10 24.11 6.69 7.38
N GLN A 11 23.95 5.38 7.28
CA GLN A 11 23.02 4.75 6.33
C GLN A 11 21.58 5.08 6.68
N PHE A 12 21.21 5.04 7.97
CA PHE A 12 19.89 5.46 8.43
C PHE A 12 19.64 6.95 8.20
N ALA A 13 20.63 7.81 8.47
CA ALA A 13 20.53 9.25 8.20
C ALA A 13 20.46 9.56 6.69
N GLN A 14 21.14 8.77 5.85
CA GLN A 14 21.03 8.87 4.38
C GLN A 14 19.65 8.38 3.88
N ALA A 15 19.11 7.34 4.47
CA ALA A 15 17.74 6.90 4.22
C ALA A 15 16.70 7.95 4.66
N LEU A 16 17.03 8.80 5.64
CA LEU A 16 16.21 9.93 6.07
C LEU A 16 16.46 11.23 5.25
N GLN A 17 17.46 11.28 4.37
CA GLN A 17 17.63 12.36 3.38
C GLN A 17 16.68 12.16 2.20
N TRP A 18 15.41 12.08 2.51
CA TRP A 18 14.34 11.97 1.53
C TRP A 18 14.25 13.27 0.73
N ASP A 19 14.04 13.12 -0.56
CA ASP A 19 13.66 14.23 -1.41
C ASP A 19 12.45 14.96 -0.77
N ARG A 20 12.58 16.27 -0.56
CA ARG A 20 11.54 17.11 0.06
C ARG A 20 10.17 16.92 -0.61
N ALA A 21 10.15 16.63 -1.90
CA ALA A 21 8.92 16.35 -2.64
C ALA A 21 8.14 15.15 -2.08
N ARG A 22 8.81 14.10 -1.60
CA ARG A 22 8.16 12.91 -1.05
C ARG A 22 7.46 13.18 0.27
N TRP A 23 8.05 14.01 1.12
CA TRP A 23 7.41 14.46 2.36
C TRP A 23 6.17 15.31 2.09
N ILE A 24 6.20 16.14 1.04
CA ILE A 24 5.04 16.93 0.64
C ILE A 24 3.88 16.02 0.23
N TRP A 25 4.13 14.96 -0.54
CA TRP A 25 3.08 14.00 -0.92
C TRP A 25 2.48 13.28 0.29
N LEU A 26 3.33 12.83 1.23
CA LEU A 26 2.85 12.22 2.47
C LEU A 26 2.01 13.21 3.29
N LEU A 27 2.49 14.44 3.46
CA LEU A 27 1.76 15.49 4.17
C LEU A 27 0.41 15.79 3.50
N CYS A 28 0.38 15.90 2.16
CA CYS A 28 -0.88 16.09 1.42
C CYS A 28 -1.86 14.92 1.64
N ALA A 29 -1.36 13.68 1.68
CA ALA A 29 -2.19 12.52 1.95
C ALA A 29 -2.77 12.56 3.37
N VAL A 30 -1.97 12.84 4.39
CA VAL A 30 -2.41 13.00 5.79
C VAL A 30 -3.47 14.10 5.90
N LEU A 31 -3.17 15.31 5.38
CA LEU A 31 -4.13 16.43 5.40
C LEU A 31 -5.44 16.12 4.67
N ALA A 32 -5.39 15.34 3.58
CA ALA A 32 -6.60 14.93 2.88
C ALA A 32 -7.46 13.98 3.72
N LEU A 33 -6.85 13.06 4.49
CA LEU A 33 -7.55 12.16 5.40
C LEU A 33 -8.16 12.92 6.58
N ASP A 34 -7.42 13.85 7.20
CA ASP A 34 -7.92 14.73 8.25
C ASP A 34 -9.13 15.55 7.76
N LEU A 35 -9.03 16.12 6.56
CA LEU A 35 -10.13 16.87 5.95
C LEU A 35 -11.37 16.02 5.80
N VAL A 36 -11.25 14.79 5.30
CA VAL A 36 -12.41 13.88 5.13
C VAL A 36 -13.06 13.57 6.47
N LEU A 37 -12.29 13.30 7.53
CA LEU A 37 -12.85 13.11 8.87
C LEU A 37 -13.54 14.39 9.37
N GLY A 38 -12.95 15.56 9.16
CA GLY A 38 -13.51 16.86 9.54
C GLY A 38 -14.81 17.25 8.83
N LEU A 39 -15.13 16.63 7.67
CA LEU A 39 -16.40 16.85 6.99
C LEU A 39 -17.61 16.17 7.67
N GLY A 40 -17.35 15.30 8.65
CA GLY A 40 -18.35 14.71 9.55
C GLY A 40 -19.12 13.52 8.97
N ASP A 41 -20.01 12.99 9.83
CA ASP A 41 -20.69 11.70 9.61
C ASP A 41 -21.56 11.65 8.35
N SER A 42 -22.17 12.77 7.96
CA SER A 42 -23.01 12.83 6.75
C SER A 42 -22.19 12.56 5.48
N VAL A 43 -20.99 13.13 5.39
CA VAL A 43 -20.07 12.90 4.26
C VAL A 43 -19.50 11.48 4.34
N ALA A 44 -19.11 11.03 5.53
CA ALA A 44 -18.65 9.67 5.73
C ALA A 44 -19.69 8.63 5.28
N ALA A 45 -20.96 8.83 5.57
CA ALA A 45 -22.07 7.96 5.12
C ALA A 45 -22.24 7.93 3.59
N ILE A 46 -21.93 9.03 2.88
CA ILE A 46 -21.95 9.10 1.42
C ILE A 46 -20.75 8.38 0.80
N LEU A 47 -19.59 8.44 1.44
CA LEU A 47 -18.32 7.97 0.89
C LEU A 47 -17.99 6.53 1.27
N ARG A 48 -18.47 6.00 2.40
CA ARG A 48 -18.17 4.63 2.87
C ARG A 48 -18.63 3.58 1.86
N TYR A 49 -17.95 2.45 1.82
CA TYR A 49 -18.50 1.25 1.18
C TYR A 49 -19.82 0.90 1.87
N ASP A 50 -20.87 0.82 1.10
CA ASP A 50 -22.20 0.39 1.54
C ASP A 50 -22.79 -0.46 0.43
N ARG A 51 -22.98 -1.73 0.72
CA ARG A 51 -23.38 -2.73 -0.28
C ARG A 51 -24.72 -2.36 -0.95
N SER A 52 -25.68 -1.88 -0.17
CA SER A 52 -27.00 -1.52 -0.69
C SER A 52 -26.93 -0.29 -1.60
N ALA A 53 -26.16 0.71 -1.19
CA ALA A 53 -25.95 1.93 -1.98
C ALA A 53 -25.14 1.67 -3.26
N ILE A 54 -24.15 0.77 -3.22
CA ILE A 54 -23.40 0.33 -4.41
C ILE A 54 -24.34 -0.39 -5.39
N ALA A 55 -25.19 -1.29 -4.91
CA ALA A 55 -26.20 -1.96 -5.72
C ALA A 55 -27.18 -0.98 -6.38
N ALA A 56 -27.47 0.15 -5.72
CA ALA A 56 -28.29 1.24 -6.23
C ALA A 56 -27.53 2.23 -7.14
N GLY A 57 -26.26 1.95 -7.51
CA GLY A 57 -25.48 2.76 -8.46
C GLY A 57 -24.44 3.69 -7.82
N GLY A 58 -24.20 3.62 -6.51
CA GLY A 58 -23.20 4.43 -5.79
C GLY A 58 -21.76 3.91 -5.97
N TRP A 59 -21.28 3.79 -7.21
CA TRP A 59 -20.02 3.14 -7.58
C TRP A 59 -18.76 3.83 -7.03
N TRP A 60 -18.78 5.14 -6.77
CA TRP A 60 -17.65 5.87 -6.18
C TRP A 60 -17.22 5.28 -4.84
N ARG A 61 -18.13 4.65 -4.11
CA ARG A 61 -17.92 4.01 -2.81
C ARG A 61 -16.89 2.89 -2.84
N LEU A 62 -16.64 2.31 -4.03
CA LEU A 62 -15.60 1.30 -4.23
C LEU A 62 -14.18 1.88 -4.06
N LEU A 63 -14.02 3.18 -4.22
CA LEU A 63 -12.76 3.89 -4.04
C LEU A 63 -12.76 4.78 -2.79
N THR A 64 -13.85 5.51 -2.56
CA THR A 64 -13.88 6.51 -1.49
C THR A 64 -13.94 5.92 -0.09
N ALA A 65 -14.37 4.68 0.08
CA ALA A 65 -14.40 4.00 1.37
C ALA A 65 -13.03 3.93 2.07
N HIS A 66 -11.97 3.91 1.27
CA HIS A 66 -10.60 3.76 1.77
C HIS A 66 -10.00 5.04 2.37
N ILE A 67 -10.65 6.20 2.17
CA ILE A 67 -10.23 7.48 2.77
C ILE A 67 -11.15 7.93 3.92
N VAL A 68 -12.19 7.16 4.22
CA VAL A 68 -13.11 7.42 5.34
C VAL A 68 -12.64 6.66 6.58
N HIS A 69 -12.82 7.26 7.76
CA HIS A 69 -12.46 6.64 9.04
C HIS A 69 -13.64 6.70 10.03
N LEU A 70 -13.68 5.76 10.97
CA LEU A 70 -14.74 5.68 11.99
C LEU A 70 -14.66 6.85 12.97
N ASP A 71 -13.45 7.17 13.39
CA ASP A 71 -13.13 8.16 14.40
C ASP A 71 -11.65 8.57 14.30
N LEU A 72 -11.26 9.51 15.14
CA LEU A 72 -9.89 10.03 15.21
C LEU A 72 -8.86 8.94 15.56
N HIS A 73 -9.21 8.01 16.47
CA HIS A 73 -8.28 6.93 16.84
C HIS A 73 -7.99 6.02 15.64
N HIS A 74 -9.03 5.63 14.88
CA HIS A 74 -8.88 4.84 13.68
C HIS A 74 -8.08 5.59 12.61
N LEU A 75 -8.30 6.90 12.42
CA LEU A 75 -7.52 7.74 11.52
C LEU A 75 -6.04 7.75 11.91
N LEU A 76 -5.72 8.09 13.17
CA LEU A 76 -4.32 8.18 13.63
C LEU A 76 -3.55 6.86 13.49
N LEU A 77 -4.20 5.72 13.75
CA LEU A 77 -3.58 4.40 13.52
C LEU A 77 -3.26 4.16 12.04
N ASN A 78 -4.15 4.57 11.14
CA ASN A 78 -3.91 4.46 9.70
C ASN A 78 -2.84 5.43 9.20
N GLU A 79 -2.77 6.64 9.73
CA GLU A 79 -1.71 7.60 9.42
C GLU A 79 -0.34 7.13 9.91
N LEU A 80 -0.27 6.56 11.11
CA LEU A 80 0.95 5.92 11.60
C LEU A 80 1.38 4.78 10.68
N GLY A 81 0.43 3.94 10.25
CA GLY A 81 0.67 2.90 9.26
C GLY A 81 1.14 3.47 7.92
N LEU A 82 0.53 4.56 7.44
CA LEU A 82 0.91 5.25 6.21
C LEU A 82 2.35 5.77 6.28
N VAL A 83 2.71 6.44 7.39
CA VAL A 83 4.09 6.91 7.62
C VAL A 83 5.06 5.74 7.61
N LEU A 84 4.73 4.63 8.26
CA LEU A 84 5.56 3.44 8.32
C LEU A 84 5.79 2.82 6.94
N VAL A 85 4.72 2.55 6.17
CA VAL A 85 4.87 1.95 4.84
C VAL A 85 5.55 2.90 3.86
N TRP A 86 5.33 4.21 4.02
CA TRP A 86 6.04 5.23 3.26
C TRP A 86 7.55 5.22 3.58
N ALA A 87 7.91 5.15 4.87
CA ALA A 87 9.30 5.04 5.31
C ALA A 87 10.02 3.81 4.75
N LEU A 88 9.29 2.70 4.59
CA LEU A 88 9.85 1.43 4.13
C LEU A 88 9.98 1.35 2.60
N PHE A 89 9.03 1.94 1.84
CA PHE A 89 8.86 1.62 0.43
C PHE A 89 8.79 2.84 -0.51
N ALA A 90 8.91 4.08 0.01
CA ALA A 90 8.75 5.29 -0.82
C ALA A 90 9.68 5.32 -2.06
N ASP A 91 10.85 4.72 -1.95
CA ASP A 91 11.87 4.66 -3.01
C ASP A 91 11.68 3.51 -4.01
N ASP A 92 10.78 2.57 -3.70
CA ASP A 92 10.64 1.35 -4.48
C ASP A 92 9.88 1.54 -5.79
N TYR A 93 9.03 2.58 -5.85
CA TYR A 93 8.09 2.80 -6.94
C TYR A 93 8.07 4.25 -7.40
N ASP A 94 7.90 4.46 -8.69
CA ASP A 94 7.66 5.79 -9.23
C ASP A 94 6.22 6.29 -8.98
N PRO A 95 5.90 7.57 -9.17
CA PRO A 95 4.57 8.11 -8.88
C PRO A 95 3.42 7.41 -9.62
N LEU A 96 3.63 6.96 -10.86
CA LEU A 96 2.63 6.23 -11.63
C LEU A 96 2.42 4.82 -11.07
N GLU A 97 3.51 4.13 -10.72
CA GLU A 97 3.46 2.83 -10.07
C GLU A 97 2.73 2.91 -8.72
N TRP A 98 2.97 3.98 -7.94
CA TRP A 98 2.22 4.26 -6.71
C TRP A 98 0.71 4.41 -6.95
N CYS A 99 0.31 5.19 -7.96
CA CYS A 99 -1.10 5.31 -8.33
C CYS A 99 -1.71 3.96 -8.72
N ILE A 100 -0.98 3.14 -9.50
CA ILE A 100 -1.44 1.81 -9.90
C ILE A 100 -1.63 0.91 -8.68
N ILE A 101 -0.67 0.88 -7.74
CA ILE A 101 -0.74 0.06 -6.53
C ILE A 101 -1.96 0.45 -5.69
N VAL A 102 -2.11 1.74 -5.37
CA VAL A 102 -3.19 2.24 -4.51
C VAL A 102 -4.56 2.01 -5.14
N LEU A 103 -4.75 2.37 -6.41
CA LEU A 103 -6.03 2.24 -7.08
C LEU A 103 -6.41 0.78 -7.33
N SER A 104 -5.47 -0.05 -7.78
CA SER A 104 -5.74 -1.48 -7.97
C SER A 104 -6.04 -2.18 -6.64
N GLY A 105 -5.35 -1.81 -5.57
CA GLY A 105 -5.62 -2.31 -4.23
C GLY A 105 -7.01 -1.94 -3.73
N ALA A 106 -7.39 -0.68 -3.82
CA ALA A 106 -8.71 -0.20 -3.43
C ALA A 106 -9.84 -0.94 -4.18
N LEU A 107 -9.68 -1.10 -5.51
CA LEU A 107 -10.63 -1.85 -6.34
C LEU A 107 -10.65 -3.34 -6.01
N ALA A 108 -9.48 -3.96 -5.79
CA ALA A 108 -9.41 -5.38 -5.45
C ALA A 108 -10.05 -5.67 -4.08
N ILE A 109 -9.80 -4.82 -3.08
CA ILE A 109 -10.43 -4.91 -1.75
C ILE A 109 -11.95 -4.80 -1.89
N SER A 110 -12.43 -3.74 -2.53
CA SER A 110 -13.87 -3.51 -2.69
C SER A 110 -14.56 -4.63 -3.48
N SER A 111 -13.90 -5.14 -4.53
CA SER A 111 -14.39 -6.29 -5.29
C SER A 111 -14.37 -7.58 -4.46
N GLY A 112 -13.33 -7.81 -3.68
CA GLY A 112 -13.23 -8.93 -2.76
C GLY A 112 -14.34 -8.90 -1.71
N LEU A 113 -14.58 -7.73 -1.10
CA LEU A 113 -15.70 -7.54 -0.17
C LEU A 113 -17.04 -7.81 -0.85
N TRP A 114 -17.20 -7.40 -2.10
CA TRP A 114 -18.44 -7.61 -2.85
C TRP A 114 -18.71 -9.08 -3.16
N TRP A 115 -17.72 -9.80 -3.68
CA TRP A 115 -17.92 -11.15 -4.19
C TRP A 115 -17.62 -12.24 -3.19
N LEU A 116 -16.63 -12.05 -2.31
CA LEU A 116 -16.11 -13.09 -1.42
C LEU A 116 -16.55 -12.92 0.03
N SER A 117 -16.93 -11.70 0.45
CA SER A 117 -17.38 -11.40 1.82
C SER A 117 -18.81 -10.84 1.85
N PRO A 118 -19.85 -11.63 1.44
CA PRO A 118 -21.22 -11.11 1.31
C PRO A 118 -21.84 -10.64 2.62
N ARG A 119 -21.29 -11.05 3.76
CA ARG A 119 -21.74 -10.63 5.11
C ARG A 119 -21.29 -9.21 5.46
N VAL A 120 -20.28 -8.66 4.79
CA VAL A 120 -19.82 -7.30 4.99
C VAL A 120 -20.79 -6.35 4.30
N SER A 121 -21.63 -5.68 5.09
CA SER A 121 -22.63 -4.72 4.58
C SER A 121 -22.03 -3.33 4.36
N TRP A 122 -21.05 -2.91 5.15
CA TRP A 122 -20.35 -1.63 5.05
C TRP A 122 -18.89 -1.75 5.47
N TYR A 123 -18.06 -0.81 4.99
CA TYR A 123 -16.62 -0.78 5.29
C TYR A 123 -16.08 0.65 5.14
N VAL A 124 -15.08 0.98 5.96
CA VAL A 124 -14.26 2.20 5.90
C VAL A 124 -12.83 1.90 6.34
N GLY A 125 -11.89 2.67 5.87
CA GLY A 125 -10.51 2.69 6.37
C GLY A 125 -9.45 2.44 5.32
N LEU A 126 -8.31 3.11 5.53
CA LEU A 126 -7.12 3.01 4.68
C LEU A 126 -6.36 1.69 4.88
N SER A 127 -6.60 0.98 5.98
CA SER A 127 -5.79 -0.16 6.42
C SER A 127 -5.63 -1.26 5.36
N GLY A 128 -6.70 -1.57 4.61
CA GLY A 128 -6.61 -2.50 3.47
C GLY A 128 -5.61 -2.05 2.41
N VAL A 129 -5.62 -0.75 2.06
CA VAL A 129 -4.67 -0.17 1.09
C VAL A 129 -3.25 -0.17 1.65
N LEU A 130 -3.06 0.06 2.96
CA LEU A 130 -1.75 -0.10 3.61
C LEU A 130 -1.21 -1.52 3.45
N HIS A 131 -2.07 -2.54 3.57
CA HIS A 131 -1.68 -3.93 3.30
C HIS A 131 -1.37 -4.17 1.82
N THR A 132 -2.04 -3.46 0.89
CA THR A 132 -1.67 -3.47 -0.54
C THR A 132 -0.25 -2.94 -0.73
N ILE A 133 0.09 -1.82 -0.12
CA ILE A 133 1.42 -1.23 -0.19
C ILE A 133 2.48 -2.19 0.41
N MET A 134 2.19 -2.79 1.57
CA MET A 134 3.08 -3.78 2.18
C MET A 134 3.28 -5.01 1.27
N GLY A 135 2.22 -5.54 0.68
CA GLY A 135 2.29 -6.66 -0.25
C GLY A 135 3.15 -6.33 -1.48
N ALA A 136 2.94 -5.15 -2.06
CA ALA A 136 3.74 -4.68 -3.20
C ALA A 136 5.21 -4.50 -2.82
N GLY A 137 5.52 -3.85 -1.70
CA GLY A 137 6.87 -3.71 -1.18
C GLY A 137 7.55 -5.06 -0.96
N CYS A 138 6.87 -6.01 -0.34
CA CYS A 138 7.38 -7.38 -0.17
C CYS A 138 7.71 -8.03 -1.53
N ALA A 139 6.85 -7.90 -2.53
CA ALA A 139 7.08 -8.45 -3.87
C ALA A 139 8.29 -7.80 -4.57
N ARG A 140 8.42 -6.46 -4.45
CA ARG A 140 9.57 -5.72 -5.00
C ARG A 140 10.88 -6.18 -4.37
N HIS A 141 10.87 -6.36 -3.07
CA HIS A 141 12.01 -6.80 -2.32
C HIS A 141 12.35 -8.29 -2.50
N LEU A 142 11.47 -9.15 -2.92
CA LEU A 142 11.81 -10.53 -3.29
C LEU A 142 12.81 -10.62 -4.44
N ALA A 143 12.83 -9.66 -5.35
CA ALA A 143 13.77 -9.61 -6.47
C ALA A 143 15.21 -9.26 -6.06
N VAL A 144 15.43 -8.70 -4.87
CA VAL A 144 16.75 -8.32 -4.33
C VAL A 144 17.08 -9.25 -3.16
N ARG A 145 18.26 -9.83 -3.03
CA ARG A 145 18.63 -10.85 -2.04
C ARG A 145 19.08 -10.27 -0.68
N ALA A 146 18.23 -9.68 0.16
CA ALA A 146 18.55 -9.26 1.51
C ALA A 146 17.73 -10.05 2.55
N TRP A 147 18.25 -10.30 3.72
CA TRP A 147 17.62 -11.09 4.78
C TRP A 147 16.43 -10.38 5.44
N ASP A 148 16.47 -9.05 5.48
CA ASP A 148 15.43 -8.16 6.02
C ASP A 148 14.04 -8.33 5.36
N ARG A 149 14.01 -8.80 4.13
CA ARG A 149 12.78 -9.10 3.39
C ARG A 149 11.98 -10.22 4.00
N TRP A 150 12.68 -11.27 4.38
CA TRP A 150 12.02 -12.42 5.01
C TRP A 150 11.38 -12.03 6.33
N ILE A 151 11.95 -11.03 7.04
CA ILE A 151 11.34 -10.44 8.22
C ILE A 151 10.05 -9.71 7.84
N LEU A 152 10.06 -8.83 6.84
CA LEU A 152 8.87 -8.11 6.40
C LEU A 152 7.76 -9.04 5.93
N ILE A 153 8.10 -10.04 5.10
CA ILE A 153 7.15 -11.05 4.64
C ILE A 153 6.61 -11.87 5.81
N GLY A 154 7.47 -12.29 6.72
CA GLY A 154 7.10 -13.05 7.90
C GLY A 154 6.19 -12.25 8.84
N CYS A 155 6.47 -10.98 9.08
CA CYS A 155 5.62 -10.09 9.87
C CYS A 155 4.27 -9.88 9.23
N LEU A 156 4.21 -9.62 7.91
CA LEU A 156 2.95 -9.48 7.19
C LEU A 156 2.13 -10.78 7.23
N ALA A 157 2.76 -11.91 6.95
CA ALA A 157 2.10 -13.22 6.98
C ALA A 157 1.59 -13.57 8.39
N ALA A 158 2.40 -13.34 9.43
CA ALA A 158 2.02 -13.57 10.82
C ALA A 158 0.84 -12.67 11.24
N LYS A 159 0.87 -11.38 10.85
CA LYS A 159 -0.23 -10.45 11.12
C LYS A 159 -1.52 -10.93 10.47
N LEU A 160 -1.50 -11.24 9.17
CA LEU A 160 -2.67 -11.72 8.46
C LEU A 160 -3.20 -13.04 9.03
N ALA A 161 -2.31 -14.00 9.37
CA ALA A 161 -2.69 -15.25 10.00
C ALA A 161 -3.35 -15.00 11.36
N TYR A 162 -2.79 -14.14 12.21
CA TYR A 162 -3.36 -13.78 13.50
C TYR A 162 -4.77 -13.19 13.36
N GLU A 163 -4.97 -12.29 12.40
CA GLU A 163 -6.28 -11.68 12.12
C GLU A 163 -7.30 -12.70 11.64
N GLN A 164 -6.92 -13.57 10.71
CA GLN A 164 -7.82 -14.60 10.16
C GLN A 164 -8.17 -15.69 11.18
N LEU A 165 -7.31 -15.95 12.15
CA LEU A 165 -7.56 -16.90 13.24
C LEU A 165 -8.38 -16.31 14.40
N GLY A 166 -8.87 -15.07 14.27
CA GLY A 166 -9.72 -14.42 15.27
C GLY A 166 -8.97 -13.76 16.41
N GLY A 167 -7.70 -13.39 16.19
CA GLY A 167 -6.83 -12.76 17.19
C GLY A 167 -7.14 -11.29 17.51
N HIS A 168 -8.32 -10.76 17.17
CA HIS A 168 -8.69 -9.38 17.44
C HIS A 168 -10.19 -9.27 17.77
N GLU A 169 -10.60 -8.17 18.40
CA GLU A 169 -12.01 -7.87 18.66
C GLU A 169 -12.80 -7.70 17.36
N PRO A 170 -13.80 -8.57 17.08
CA PRO A 170 -14.39 -8.71 15.75
C PRO A 170 -15.23 -7.52 15.28
N ALA A 171 -15.55 -6.56 16.13
CA ALA A 171 -16.66 -5.65 15.89
C ALA A 171 -16.34 -4.50 14.90
N LEU A 172 -15.07 -4.12 14.71
CA LEU A 172 -14.71 -2.88 14.00
C LEU A 172 -13.70 -3.08 12.85
N VAL A 173 -13.04 -4.24 12.76
CA VAL A 173 -12.00 -4.48 11.75
C VAL A 173 -12.47 -5.50 10.72
N VAL A 174 -12.56 -5.10 9.46
CA VAL A 174 -12.86 -6.01 8.34
C VAL A 174 -11.55 -6.64 7.86
N VAL A 175 -11.14 -7.74 8.50
CA VAL A 175 -9.87 -8.44 8.23
C VAL A 175 -9.74 -8.96 6.81
N ASP A 176 -10.85 -9.30 6.17
CA ASP A 176 -10.87 -9.70 4.77
C ASP A 176 -10.28 -8.62 3.87
N ALA A 177 -10.52 -7.33 4.19
CA ALA A 177 -9.96 -6.21 3.44
C ALA A 177 -8.42 -6.18 3.50
N HIS A 178 -7.83 -6.57 4.64
CA HIS A 178 -6.37 -6.68 4.80
C HIS A 178 -5.81 -7.80 3.93
N LEU A 179 -6.46 -8.96 3.93
CA LEU A 179 -6.05 -10.11 3.11
C LEU A 179 -6.12 -9.79 1.62
N TYR A 180 -7.26 -9.25 1.15
CA TYR A 180 -7.43 -8.87 -0.26
C TYR A 180 -6.43 -7.79 -0.67
N GLY A 181 -6.19 -6.81 0.20
CA GLY A 181 -5.15 -5.79 0.01
C GLY A 181 -3.77 -6.41 -0.17
N ALA A 182 -3.32 -7.23 0.78
CA ALA A 182 -2.00 -7.84 0.73
C ALA A 182 -1.78 -8.72 -0.51
N ILE A 183 -2.77 -9.55 -0.87
CA ILE A 183 -2.69 -10.41 -2.07
C ILE A 183 -2.61 -9.55 -3.33
N SER A 184 -3.51 -8.56 -3.48
CA SER A 184 -3.52 -7.69 -4.67
C SER A 184 -2.21 -6.92 -4.80
N GLY A 185 -1.71 -6.37 -3.70
CA GLY A 185 -0.44 -5.65 -3.66
C GLY A 185 0.74 -6.52 -4.06
N PHE A 186 0.81 -7.74 -3.53
CA PHE A 186 1.86 -8.69 -3.90
C PHE A 186 1.83 -9.02 -5.40
N VAL A 187 0.67 -9.27 -5.97
CA VAL A 187 0.50 -9.55 -7.40
C VAL A 187 0.92 -8.35 -8.26
N VAL A 188 0.41 -7.15 -7.94
CA VAL A 188 0.73 -5.92 -8.69
C VAL A 188 2.22 -5.58 -8.57
N GLY A 189 2.80 -5.65 -7.37
CA GLY A 189 4.22 -5.42 -7.14
C GLY A 189 5.13 -6.39 -7.89
N ALA A 190 4.74 -7.68 -7.97
CA ALA A 190 5.45 -8.69 -8.75
C ALA A 190 5.39 -8.37 -10.26
N LEU A 191 4.23 -7.99 -10.78
CA LEU A 191 4.05 -7.62 -12.19
C LEU A 191 4.88 -6.38 -12.57
N LEU A 192 4.88 -5.35 -11.73
CA LEU A 192 5.69 -4.14 -11.94
C LEU A 192 7.18 -4.46 -11.91
N SER A 193 7.62 -5.30 -10.97
CA SER A 193 9.02 -5.73 -10.86
C SER A 193 9.47 -6.54 -12.07
N TRP A 194 8.63 -7.44 -12.57
CA TRP A 194 8.88 -8.23 -13.76
C TRP A 194 9.01 -7.36 -15.01
N ARG A 195 8.12 -6.36 -15.17
CA ARG A 195 8.21 -5.38 -16.28
C ARG A 195 9.57 -4.68 -16.30
N VAL A 196 10.04 -4.20 -15.16
CA VAL A 196 11.35 -3.53 -15.04
C VAL A 196 12.49 -4.48 -15.42
N ALA A 197 12.42 -5.75 -15.01
CA ALA A 197 13.44 -6.75 -15.35
C ALA A 197 13.53 -6.99 -16.86
N ILE A 198 12.39 -7.12 -17.56
CA ILE A 198 12.33 -7.29 -19.02
C ILE A 198 12.93 -6.08 -19.74
N ILE A 199 12.57 -4.86 -19.34
CA ILE A 199 13.08 -3.64 -19.96
C ILE A 199 14.62 -3.58 -19.84
N ARG A 200 15.14 -3.88 -18.65
CA ARG A 200 16.60 -3.92 -18.41
C ARG A 200 17.31 -4.98 -19.25
N GLN A 201 16.72 -6.16 -19.42
CA GLN A 201 17.28 -7.21 -20.25
C GLN A 201 17.32 -6.79 -21.73
N ARG A 202 16.24 -6.19 -22.25
CA ARG A 202 16.19 -5.69 -23.65
C ARG A 202 17.21 -4.58 -23.88
N SER A 203 17.36 -3.64 -22.96
CA SER A 203 18.37 -2.57 -23.07
C SER A 203 19.81 -3.10 -23.07
N ARG A 204 20.09 -4.15 -22.29
CA ARG A 204 21.41 -4.82 -22.30
C ARG A 204 21.65 -5.58 -23.60
N ALA A 205 20.64 -6.22 -24.17
CA ALA A 205 20.74 -6.95 -25.43
C ALA A 205 20.90 -6.02 -26.65
N ALA A 206 20.39 -4.79 -26.58
CA ALA A 206 20.50 -3.80 -27.67
C ALA A 206 21.91 -3.20 -27.82
N GLY A 207 22.83 -3.44 -26.85
CA GLY A 207 24.21 -2.94 -26.91
C GLY A 207 24.34 -1.39 -26.87
N PRO A 208 25.53 -0.84 -26.71
CA PRO A 208 25.76 0.60 -26.86
C PRO A 208 25.56 0.99 -28.31
N SER A 209 24.81 2.07 -28.57
CA SER A 209 24.56 2.59 -29.93
C SER A 209 25.87 2.91 -30.64
N PRO A 210 26.04 2.56 -31.94
CA PRO A 210 27.29 2.75 -32.67
C PRO A 210 27.75 4.20 -32.83
N SER A 211 26.92 5.16 -32.45
CA SER A 211 27.16 6.60 -32.68
C SER A 211 28.19 7.27 -31.77
N LEU A 212 28.75 6.56 -30.77
CA LEU A 212 29.75 7.12 -29.84
C LEU A 212 31.19 6.61 -30.09
N ARG A 213 31.47 5.99 -31.24
CA ARG A 213 32.83 5.64 -31.67
C ARG A 213 33.27 6.59 -32.80
N ARG A 214 33.37 7.88 -32.51
CA ARG A 214 34.18 8.78 -33.35
C ARG A 214 34.97 9.69 -32.46
#